data_a3f051dff8bd4a1c4447ab135bb604d2
#
_entry.id   a3f051dff8bd4a1c4447ab135bb604d2
#
_cell.length_a   1.000
_cell.length_b   1.000
_cell.length_c   1.000
_cell.angle_alpha   90.00
_cell.angle_beta   90.00
_cell.angle_gamma   90.00
#
_symmetry.space_group_name_H-M   'P 1'
#
loop_
_entity.id
_entity.type
_entity.pdbx_description
1 polymer ?
#
loop_
_entity_poly.entity_id
_entity_poly.type
_entity_poly.pdbx_seq_one_letter_code
_entity_poly.pdbx_strand_id
1 'polypeptide(L)' 'MQKSAISTKAIRSLEDALDRCQILGMRVSRQRRFILELLWQAKEHLSAREIYDRLNQQGKEIGHTSVYQNLEALSSQGII' A
#
# COMPACT_ATOMS: atom_id res chain seq x y z
N MET A 1 -3.26 -12.05 24.83
CA MET A 1 -3.33 -11.93 24.33
C MET A 1 -3.64 -11.80 23.50
N GLN A 2 -3.77 -11.66 23.12
CA GLN A 2 -4.03 -11.61 22.24
C GLN A 2 -3.97 -10.79 21.46
N LYS A 3 -3.54 -10.02 21.50
CA LYS A 3 -3.35 -9.09 20.87
C LYS A 3 -2.64 -9.24 19.73
N SER A 4 -1.75 -9.89 19.73
CA SER A 4 -0.96 -10.11 18.57
C SER A 4 -1.78 -10.73 17.50
N ALA A 5 -2.71 -11.46 17.84
CA ALA A 5 -3.56 -12.04 16.86
C ALA A 5 -4.20 -10.97 16.02
N ILE A 6 -4.43 -9.83 16.61
CA ILE A 6 -5.02 -8.81 15.87
C ILE A 6 -4.14 -8.33 14.82
N SER A 7 -2.88 -8.21 15.09
CA SER A 7 -2.03 -7.65 14.08
C SER A 7 -1.89 -8.59 12.90
N THR A 8 -1.96 -9.86 13.11
CA THR A 8 -1.76 -10.66 11.96
C THR A 8 -2.98 -10.74 11.16
N LYS A 9 -4.06 -10.22 11.64
CA LYS A 9 -5.10 -10.33 10.93
C LYS A 9 -5.24 -9.63 9.98
N ALA A 10 -4.77 -9.29 9.67
CA ALA A 10 -4.95 -8.98 8.76
C ALA A 10 -5.52 -8.03 8.08
N ILE A 11 -4.84 -7.59 7.14
CA ILE A 11 -5.26 -6.53 6.29
C ILE A 11 -6.00 -7.15 5.16
N ARG A 12 -7.33 -7.09 5.21
CA ARG A 12 -8.13 -7.71 4.18
C ARG A 12 -8.75 -6.73 3.22
N SER A 13 -8.76 -5.47 3.53
CA SER A 13 -9.38 -4.48 2.68
C SER A 13 -8.54 -3.25 2.62
N LEU A 14 -8.85 -2.38 1.67
CA LEU A 14 -8.17 -1.10 1.56
C LEU A 14 -8.35 -0.29 2.83
N GLU A 15 -9.54 -0.33 3.42
CA GLU A 15 -9.78 0.39 4.64
C GLU A 15 -8.89 -0.10 5.76
N ASP A 16 -8.72 -1.41 5.86
CA ASP A 16 -7.85 -1.98 6.89
C ASP A 16 -6.42 -1.51 6.68
N ALA A 17 -5.97 -1.44 5.44
CA ALA A 17 -4.62 -0.98 5.16
C ALA A 17 -4.43 0.48 5.54
N LEU A 18 -5.40 1.31 5.23
CA LEU A 18 -5.32 2.72 5.59
C LEU A 18 -5.35 2.92 7.11
N ASP A 19 -6.19 2.16 7.78
CA ASP A 19 -6.26 2.22 9.24
C ASP A 19 -4.94 1.78 9.85
N ARG A 20 -4.34 0.75 9.32
CA ARG A 20 -3.08 0.28 9.85
C ARG A 20 -1.97 1.32 9.66
N CYS A 21 -1.97 1.99 8.52
CA CYS A 21 -1.03 3.08 8.32
C CYS A 21 -1.19 4.15 9.39
N GLN A 22 -2.43 4.48 9.70
CA GLN A 22 -2.70 5.49 10.69
C GLN A 22 -2.25 5.05 12.09
N ILE A 23 -2.53 3.80 12.44
CA ILE A 23 -2.13 3.26 13.74
C ILE A 23 -0.61 3.27 13.87
N LEU A 24 0.10 2.99 12.79
CA LEU A 24 1.55 2.95 12.82
C LEU A 24 2.19 4.33 12.67
N GLY A 25 1.39 5.36 12.57
CA GLY A 25 1.92 6.71 12.42
C GLY A 25 2.45 7.00 11.04
N MET A 26 2.09 6.20 10.05
CA MET A 26 2.54 6.43 8.69
C MET A 26 1.62 7.41 8.03
N ARG A 27 2.21 8.43 7.42
CA ARG A 27 1.40 9.38 6.72
C ARG A 27 0.86 8.78 5.44
N VAL A 28 -0.40 8.97 5.17
CA VAL A 28 -1.00 8.48 3.94
C VAL A 28 -1.04 9.65 2.95
N SER A 29 0.02 9.74 2.14
CA SER A 29 0.07 10.74 1.10
C SER A 29 -0.84 10.33 -0.04
N ARG A 30 -1.08 11.26 -0.97
CA ARG A 30 -1.89 10.95 -2.14
C ARG A 30 -1.27 9.80 -2.91
N GLN A 31 0.03 9.81 -3.09
CA GLN A 31 0.69 8.76 -3.86
C GLN A 31 0.61 7.41 -3.17
N ARG A 32 0.79 7.40 -1.85
CA ARG A 32 0.68 6.15 -1.10
C ARG A 32 -0.73 5.58 -1.22
N ARG A 33 -1.72 6.46 -1.18
CA ARG A 33 -3.09 6.02 -1.32
C ARG A 33 -3.35 5.44 -2.71
N PHE A 34 -2.80 6.05 -3.76
CA PHE A 34 -2.95 5.51 -5.11
C PHE A 34 -2.38 4.11 -5.19
N ILE A 35 -1.22 3.90 -4.59
CA ILE A 35 -0.58 2.59 -4.60
C ILE A 35 -1.44 1.56 -3.87
N LEU A 36 -1.93 1.92 -2.69
CA LEU A 36 -2.75 1.00 -1.92
C LEU A 36 -4.05 0.66 -2.64
N GLU A 37 -4.68 1.66 -3.25
CA GLU A 37 -5.91 1.42 -3.98
C GLU A 37 -5.67 0.45 -5.13
N LEU A 38 -4.58 0.64 -5.85
CA LEU A 38 -4.28 -0.24 -6.96
C LEU A 38 -4.01 -1.67 -6.49
N LEU A 39 -3.26 -1.81 -5.42
CA LEU A 39 -2.92 -3.14 -4.90
C LEU A 39 -4.15 -3.90 -4.46
N TRP A 40 -5.11 -3.20 -3.86
CA TRP A 40 -6.31 -3.89 -3.41
C TRP A 40 -7.33 -4.12 -4.51
N GLN A 41 -7.24 -3.36 -5.61
CA GLN A 41 -8.10 -3.62 -6.75
C GLN A 41 -7.57 -4.76 -7.58
N ALA A 42 -6.27 -4.90 -7.67
CA ALA A 42 -5.67 -5.96 -8.46
C ALA A 42 -5.78 -7.26 -7.72
N LYS A 43 -6.11 -8.32 -8.41
CA LYS A 43 -6.23 -9.60 -7.76
C LYS A 43 -5.00 -10.44 -7.97
N GLU A 44 -3.91 -9.83 -8.26
CA GLU A 44 -2.66 -10.52 -8.53
C GLU A 44 -1.52 -9.69 -7.98
N HIS A 45 -0.38 -10.29 -7.83
CA HIS A 45 0.79 -9.57 -7.39
C HIS A 45 1.28 -8.68 -8.52
N LEU A 46 1.61 -7.45 -8.19
CA LEU A 46 2.12 -6.51 -9.16
C LEU A 46 3.54 -6.15 -8.80
N SER A 47 4.40 -6.07 -9.81
CA SER A 47 5.76 -5.57 -9.60
C SER A 47 5.72 -4.06 -9.48
N ALA A 48 6.80 -3.48 -8.98
CA ALA A 48 6.89 -2.03 -8.88
C ALA A 48 6.70 -1.38 -10.24
N ARG A 49 7.26 -2.00 -11.29
CA ARG A 49 7.14 -1.46 -12.61
C ARG A 49 5.70 -1.48 -13.09
N GLU A 50 4.99 -2.56 -12.80
CA GLU A 50 3.59 -2.66 -13.19
C GLU A 50 2.75 -1.63 -12.45
N ILE A 51 3.05 -1.39 -11.19
CA ILE A 51 2.34 -0.38 -10.42
C ILE A 51 2.57 0.99 -11.04
N TYR A 52 3.82 1.29 -11.35
CA TYR A 52 4.16 2.55 -11.98
C TYR A 52 3.41 2.73 -13.30
N ASP A 53 3.45 1.70 -14.14
CA ASP A 53 2.81 1.79 -15.45
C ASP A 53 1.31 1.98 -15.33
N ARG A 54 0.67 1.21 -14.46
CA ARG A 54 -0.78 1.28 -14.33
C ARG A 54 -1.24 2.63 -13.77
N LEU A 55 -0.52 3.14 -12.77
CA LEU A 55 -0.91 4.42 -12.20
C LEU A 55 -0.76 5.54 -13.22
N ASN A 56 0.31 5.51 -13.99
CA ASN A 56 0.49 6.53 -15.01
C ASN A 56 -0.53 6.41 -16.13
N GLN A 57 -0.95 5.20 -16.46
CA GLN A 57 -2.01 5.00 -17.44
C GLN A 57 -3.34 5.53 -16.94
N GLN A 58 -3.53 5.56 -15.62
CA GLN A 58 -4.75 6.10 -15.05
C GLN A 58 -4.68 7.60 -14.86
N GLY A 59 -3.62 8.23 -15.29
CA GLY A 59 -3.47 9.66 -15.14
C GLY A 59 -2.96 10.09 -13.77
N LYS A 60 -2.51 9.13 -12.96
CA LYS A 60 -2.03 9.43 -11.64
C LYS A 60 -0.53 9.51 -11.68
N GLU A 61 -0.01 10.72 -11.78
CA GLU A 61 1.43 10.91 -11.94
C GLU A 61 2.20 10.49 -10.70
N ILE A 62 3.15 9.62 -10.89
CA ILE A 62 4.00 9.17 -9.81
C ILE A 62 5.31 8.71 -10.43
N GLY A 63 6.41 8.99 -9.78
CA GLY A 63 7.71 8.59 -10.30
C GLY A 63 8.12 7.22 -9.79
N HIS A 64 9.11 6.64 -10.45
CA HIS A 64 9.62 5.32 -10.06
C HIS A 64 10.12 5.32 -8.64
N THR A 65 10.91 6.33 -8.27
CA THR A 65 11.47 6.39 -6.93
C THR A 65 10.38 6.40 -5.88
N SER A 66 9.33 7.15 -6.14
CA SER A 66 8.23 7.24 -5.19
C SER A 66 7.53 5.89 -5.04
N VAL A 67 7.35 5.16 -6.14
CA VAL A 67 6.74 3.83 -6.08
C VAL A 67 7.59 2.92 -5.22
N TYR A 68 8.90 2.86 -5.48
CA TYR A 68 9.77 1.97 -4.73
C TYR A 68 9.84 2.34 -3.25
N GLN A 69 9.95 3.62 -2.95
CA GLN A 69 10.03 4.05 -1.56
C GLN A 69 8.74 3.72 -0.80
N ASN A 70 7.60 3.90 -1.45
CA ASN A 70 6.33 3.58 -0.80
C ASN A 70 6.18 2.09 -0.60
N LEU A 71 6.55 1.29 -1.58
CA LEU A 71 6.46 -0.17 -1.43
C LEU A 71 7.37 -0.66 -0.33
N GLU A 72 8.56 -0.10 -0.23
CA GLU A 72 9.49 -0.48 0.80
C GLU A 72 8.95 -0.13 2.18
N ALA A 73 8.40 1.06 2.35
CA ALA A 73 7.85 1.48 3.62
C ALA A 73 6.66 0.62 4.01
N LEU A 74 5.77 0.35 3.07
CA LEU A 74 4.59 -0.45 3.35
C LEU A 74 4.96 -1.90 3.68
N SER A 75 5.95 -2.41 2.98
CA SER A 75 6.39 -3.78 3.21
C SER A 75 7.10 -3.91 4.55
N SER A 76 7.93 -2.95 4.91
CA SER A 76 8.67 -3.04 6.16
C SER A 76 7.75 -2.93 7.37
N GLN A 77 6.58 -2.32 7.20
CA GLN A 77 5.61 -2.22 8.28
C GLN A 77 4.57 -3.32 8.23
N GLY A 78 4.73 -4.25 7.32
CA GLY A 78 3.83 -5.40 7.24
C GLY A 78 2.47 -5.10 6.66
N ILE A 79 2.31 -3.99 5.95
CA ILE A 79 1.04 -3.66 5.35
C ILE A 79 0.85 -4.42 4.04
N ILE A 80 1.92 -4.67 3.37
CA ILE A 80 1.89 -5.50 2.16
C ILE A 80 2.93 -6.60 2.22
#